data_9e25c898467e60e7460c37d6282fbac0
#
_entry.id   9e25c898467e60e7460c37d6282fbac0
#
_cell.length_a   1.000
_cell.length_b   1.000
_cell.length_c   1.000
_cell.angle_alpha   90.00
_cell.angle_beta   90.00
_cell.angle_gamma   90.00
#
_symmetry.space_group_name_H-M   'P 1'
#
loop_
_entity.id
_entity.type
_entity.pdbx_description
1 polymer ?
#
loop_
_entity_poly.entity_id
_entity_poly.type
_entity_poly.pdbx_seq_one_letter_code
_entity_poly.pdbx_strand_id
1 'polypeptide(L)'
;YKDIALQLDTRTHSAEKFADGVTRFVTGLAKKAILANMTGALADSVMQGDFSVMSASVAWLGAIAYTLQIYLDFSGYSDIAIGLGRMFGFHFDENFRHPFACTTIAEFWQRWHISLGTFFRDYLLYIPIFGKRRAYGGLFLVWFCTGLWHGASWNFIIWGLYFGIFICFERLLGKKRIKKIPVVLRHI
;
A
#
# COMPACT_ATOMS: atom_id res chain seq x y z
N TYR A 1 -10.40 15.83 -0.37
CA TYR A 1 -10.87 17.16 -0.05
C TYR A 1 -11.95 17.15 1.05
N LYS A 2 -12.98 16.30 0.95
CA LYS A 2 -14.08 16.22 1.91
C LYS A 2 -13.60 16.04 3.35
N ASP A 3 -12.62 15.18 3.58
CA ASP A 3 -12.11 14.82 4.90
C ASP A 3 -11.32 15.96 5.56
N ILE A 4 -10.79 16.88 4.74
CA ILE A 4 -9.98 18.01 5.22
C ILE A 4 -10.79 19.30 5.24
N ALA A 5 -11.74 19.49 4.35
CA ALA A 5 -12.49 20.75 4.21
C ALA A 5 -13.12 21.20 5.53
N LEU A 6 -13.77 20.29 6.25
CA LEU A 6 -14.37 20.61 7.55
C LEU A 6 -13.32 20.94 8.60
N GLN A 7 -12.14 20.33 8.54
CA GLN A 7 -11.06 20.54 9.50
C GLN A 7 -10.38 21.89 9.31
N LEU A 8 -10.50 22.53 8.15
CA LEU A 8 -9.94 23.88 7.93
C LEU A 8 -10.48 24.89 8.94
N ASP A 9 -11.77 24.78 9.26
CA ASP A 9 -12.45 25.72 10.14
C ASP A 9 -12.61 25.19 11.59
N THR A 10 -12.61 23.85 11.76
CA THR A 10 -12.93 23.22 13.06
C THR A 10 -11.72 22.65 13.82
N ARG A 11 -10.53 22.61 13.18
CA ARG A 11 -9.33 22.06 13.82
C ARG A 11 -8.95 22.83 15.09
N THR A 12 -8.48 22.08 16.08
CA THR A 12 -8.00 22.65 17.34
C THR A 12 -6.52 22.36 17.53
N HIS A 13 -5.82 23.30 18.13
CA HIS A 13 -4.40 23.17 18.46
C HIS A 13 -4.25 22.94 19.97
N SER A 14 -3.37 22.01 20.35
CA SER A 14 -2.95 21.81 21.76
C SER A 14 -1.50 21.34 21.80
N ALA A 15 -0.83 21.58 22.91
CA ALA A 15 0.54 21.09 23.13
C ALA A 15 0.61 19.55 23.06
N GLU A 16 -0.43 18.85 23.54
CA GLU A 16 -0.53 17.40 23.49
C GLU A 16 -0.59 16.90 22.03
N LYS A 17 -1.48 17.46 21.20
CA LYS A 17 -1.57 17.11 19.77
C LYS A 17 -0.27 17.37 19.04
N PHE A 18 0.40 18.47 19.38
CA PHE A 18 1.70 18.80 18.80
C PHE A 18 2.76 17.77 19.19
N ALA A 19 2.84 17.38 20.47
CA ALA A 19 3.78 16.37 20.96
C ALA A 19 3.53 15.00 20.33
N ASP A 20 2.26 14.59 20.21
CA ASP A 20 1.86 13.37 19.49
C ASP A 20 2.26 13.41 18.01
N GLY A 21 2.09 14.57 17.38
CA GLY A 21 2.51 14.81 16.01
C GLY A 21 4.02 14.67 15.83
N VAL A 22 4.80 15.26 16.74
CA VAL A 22 6.28 15.13 16.76
C VAL A 22 6.69 13.66 16.93
N THR A 23 6.09 12.96 17.88
CA THR A 23 6.38 11.54 18.13
C THR A 23 6.12 10.69 16.89
N ARG A 24 4.98 10.90 16.22
CA ARG A 24 4.64 10.19 14.99
C ARG A 24 5.59 10.53 13.85
N PHE A 25 5.93 11.80 13.69
CA PHE A 25 6.89 12.27 12.69
C PHE A 25 8.26 11.64 12.87
N VAL A 26 8.81 11.67 14.09
CA VAL A 26 10.13 11.08 14.40
C VAL A 26 10.13 9.57 14.19
N THR A 27 9.04 8.88 14.56
CA THR A 27 8.88 7.45 14.29
C THR A 27 8.90 7.16 12.79
N GLY A 28 8.20 7.96 11.98
CA GLY A 28 8.22 7.83 10.52
C GLY A 28 9.59 8.12 9.92
N LEU A 29 10.27 9.16 10.42
CA LEU A 29 11.63 9.49 10.01
C LEU A 29 12.61 8.36 10.33
N ALA A 30 12.52 7.75 11.51
CA ALA A 30 13.35 6.61 11.89
C ALA A 30 13.11 5.39 10.99
N LYS A 31 11.86 5.08 10.67
CA LYS A 31 11.53 4.03 9.68
C LYS A 31 12.20 4.29 8.35
N LYS A 32 12.11 5.51 7.83
CA LYS A 32 12.65 5.88 6.52
C LYS A 32 14.17 5.99 6.53
N ALA A 33 14.73 6.78 7.43
CA ALA A 33 16.15 7.11 7.42
C ALA A 33 17.05 5.98 7.96
N ILE A 34 16.54 5.12 8.83
CA ILE A 34 17.32 4.04 9.43
C ILE A 34 16.92 2.70 8.81
N LEU A 35 15.69 2.26 9.07
CA LEU A 35 15.29 0.89 8.72
C LEU A 35 15.17 0.65 7.22
N ALA A 36 14.54 1.58 6.49
CA ALA A 36 14.40 1.44 5.04
C ALA A 36 15.75 1.53 4.32
N ASN A 37 16.64 2.42 4.74
CA ASN A 37 17.97 2.53 4.14
C ASN A 37 18.82 1.27 4.40
N MET A 38 18.76 0.69 5.62
CA MET A 38 19.49 -0.55 5.92
C MET A 38 18.96 -1.74 5.09
N THR A 39 17.63 -1.90 5.04
CA THR A 39 17.02 -2.98 4.24
C THR A 39 17.20 -2.74 2.74
N GLY A 40 17.22 -1.49 2.27
CA GLY A 40 17.51 -1.12 0.89
C GLY A 40 18.92 -1.47 0.49
N ALA A 41 19.93 -1.10 1.30
CA ALA A 41 21.32 -1.45 1.05
C ALA A 41 21.53 -2.97 0.95
N LEU A 42 20.86 -3.74 1.83
CA LEU A 42 20.89 -5.20 1.76
C LEU A 42 20.21 -5.73 0.47
N ALA A 43 19.06 -5.21 0.12
CA ALA A 43 18.35 -5.60 -1.10
C ALA A 43 19.20 -5.30 -2.34
N ASP A 44 19.78 -4.10 -2.43
CA ASP A 44 20.63 -3.67 -3.55
C ASP A 44 21.88 -4.56 -3.68
N SER A 45 22.51 -4.92 -2.57
CA SER A 45 23.69 -5.80 -2.58
C SER A 45 23.37 -7.18 -3.17
N VAL A 46 22.17 -7.71 -2.92
CA VAL A 46 21.71 -8.98 -3.48
C VAL A 46 21.29 -8.81 -4.96
N MET A 47 20.52 -7.77 -5.27
CA MET A 47 19.98 -7.57 -6.62
C MET A 47 21.05 -7.20 -7.66
N GLN A 48 22.19 -6.65 -7.24
CA GLN A 48 23.33 -6.36 -8.10
C GLN A 48 24.30 -7.54 -8.25
N GLY A 49 24.05 -8.63 -7.52
CA GLY A 49 24.87 -9.86 -7.58
C GLY A 49 24.64 -10.67 -8.86
N ASP A 50 25.53 -11.64 -9.09
CA ASP A 50 25.40 -12.57 -10.21
C ASP A 50 24.34 -13.64 -9.89
N PHE A 51 23.17 -13.55 -10.54
CA PHE A 51 22.07 -14.49 -10.38
C PHE A 51 22.41 -15.92 -10.82
N SER A 52 23.44 -16.13 -11.67
CA SER A 52 23.80 -17.46 -12.16
C SER A 52 24.42 -18.34 -11.08
N VAL A 53 25.04 -17.73 -10.06
CA VAL A 53 25.70 -18.42 -8.93
C VAL A 53 25.00 -18.18 -7.59
N MET A 54 23.90 -17.44 -7.61
CA MET A 54 23.15 -17.08 -6.41
C MET A 54 22.41 -18.27 -5.80
N SER A 55 22.60 -18.51 -4.51
CA SER A 55 21.81 -19.53 -3.80
C SER A 55 20.37 -19.08 -3.58
N ALA A 56 19.44 -20.03 -3.49
CA ALA A 56 18.02 -19.73 -3.22
C ALA A 56 17.82 -18.96 -1.89
N SER A 57 18.63 -19.24 -0.87
CA SER A 57 18.57 -18.54 0.42
C SER A 57 18.94 -17.07 0.30
N VAL A 58 19.96 -16.74 -0.49
CA VAL A 58 20.37 -15.35 -0.76
C VAL A 58 19.30 -14.63 -1.57
N ALA A 59 18.73 -15.29 -2.59
CA ALA A 59 17.63 -14.73 -3.37
C ALA A 59 16.40 -14.39 -2.49
N TRP A 60 16.02 -15.30 -1.58
CA TRP A 60 14.94 -15.03 -0.61
C TRP A 60 15.27 -13.90 0.35
N LEU A 61 16.52 -13.83 0.84
CA LEU A 61 16.97 -12.73 1.69
C LEU A 61 16.82 -11.38 0.99
N GLY A 62 17.23 -11.29 -0.29
CA GLY A 62 17.06 -10.09 -1.11
C GLY A 62 15.58 -9.72 -1.32
N ALA A 63 14.73 -10.69 -1.62
CA ALA A 63 13.29 -10.47 -1.79
C ALA A 63 12.61 -9.96 -0.51
N ILE A 64 12.95 -10.55 0.65
CA ILE A 64 12.44 -10.12 1.95
C ILE A 64 12.95 -8.71 2.28
N ALA A 65 14.25 -8.46 2.10
CA ALA A 65 14.85 -7.16 2.35
C ALA A 65 14.20 -6.06 1.48
N TYR A 66 13.98 -6.33 0.20
CA TYR A 66 13.30 -5.41 -0.72
C TYR A 66 11.85 -5.16 -0.31
N THR A 67 11.11 -6.20 0.09
CA THR A 67 9.75 -6.08 0.58
C THR A 67 9.66 -5.19 1.83
N LEU A 68 10.57 -5.40 2.77
CA LEU A 68 10.65 -4.58 3.98
C LEU A 68 11.08 -3.14 3.67
N GLN A 69 12.01 -2.95 2.74
CA GLN A 69 12.45 -1.62 2.31
C GLN A 69 11.27 -0.80 1.77
N ILE A 70 10.50 -1.32 0.80
CA ILE A 70 9.34 -0.63 0.24
C ILE A 70 8.32 -0.29 1.34
N TYR A 71 8.03 -1.24 2.22
CA TYR A 71 7.07 -1.03 3.30
C TYR A 71 7.53 0.02 4.31
N LEU A 72 8.77 -0.06 4.76
CA LEU A 72 9.31 0.85 5.77
C LEU A 72 9.50 2.27 5.20
N ASP A 73 9.94 2.37 3.95
CA ASP A 73 10.11 3.65 3.26
C ASP A 73 8.77 4.35 3.09
N PHE A 74 7.77 3.67 2.57
CA PHE A 74 6.49 4.27 2.27
C PHE A 74 5.60 4.45 3.51
N SER A 75 5.57 3.48 4.44
CA SER A 75 4.86 3.67 5.71
C SER A 75 5.51 4.75 6.56
N GLY A 76 6.84 4.87 6.52
CA GLY A 76 7.57 5.95 7.18
C GLY A 76 7.21 7.32 6.61
N TYR A 77 7.15 7.45 5.29
CA TYR A 77 6.66 8.67 4.63
C TYR A 77 5.22 9.03 5.08
N SER A 78 4.34 8.02 5.14
CA SER A 78 2.96 8.22 5.61
C SER A 78 2.91 8.68 7.08
N ASP A 79 3.73 8.09 7.94
CA ASP A 79 3.82 8.50 9.36
C ASP A 79 4.34 9.94 9.51
N ILE A 80 5.30 10.35 8.69
CA ILE A 80 5.80 11.73 8.63
C ILE A 80 4.65 12.68 8.26
N ALA A 81 3.89 12.35 7.20
CA ALA A 81 2.77 13.19 6.74
C ALA A 81 1.65 13.29 7.80
N ILE A 82 1.28 12.17 8.44
CA ILE A 82 0.29 12.13 9.52
C ILE A 82 0.79 12.93 10.72
N GLY A 83 2.07 12.78 11.09
CA GLY A 83 2.69 13.52 12.19
C GLY A 83 2.66 15.02 11.96
N LEU A 84 3.08 15.47 10.77
CA LEU A 84 3.00 16.88 10.37
C LEU A 84 1.54 17.38 10.43
N GLY A 85 0.59 16.63 9.86
CA GLY A 85 -0.82 17.00 9.93
C GLY A 85 -1.29 17.22 11.37
N ARG A 86 -0.93 16.32 12.29
CA ARG A 86 -1.27 16.45 13.74
C ARG A 86 -0.67 17.70 14.39
N MET A 87 0.57 18.05 14.06
CA MET A 87 1.21 19.28 14.57
C MET A 87 0.44 20.51 14.16
N PHE A 88 -0.18 20.51 12.96
CA PHE A 88 -1.03 21.59 12.46
C PHE A 88 -2.52 21.42 12.82
N GLY A 89 -2.85 20.48 13.70
CA GLY A 89 -4.21 20.25 14.19
C GLY A 89 -5.11 19.47 13.21
N PHE A 90 -4.57 18.93 12.11
CA PHE A 90 -5.29 18.07 11.17
C PHE A 90 -5.27 16.62 11.63
N HIS A 91 -6.33 15.91 11.30
CA HIS A 91 -6.41 14.45 11.42
C HIS A 91 -6.40 13.84 10.02
N PHE A 92 -5.36 13.05 9.73
CA PHE A 92 -5.28 12.23 8.52
C PHE A 92 -5.47 10.77 8.88
N ASP A 93 -6.16 10.03 8.02
CA ASP A 93 -6.38 8.60 8.18
C ASP A 93 -5.08 7.80 7.99
N GLU A 94 -5.03 6.61 8.61
CA GLU A 94 -3.93 5.67 8.44
C GLU A 94 -3.88 5.16 7.01
N ASN A 95 -2.68 5.21 6.40
CA ASN A 95 -2.46 4.73 5.03
C ASN A 95 -1.99 3.27 4.97
N PHE A 96 -1.53 2.73 6.10
CA PHE A 96 -1.09 1.33 6.24
C PHE A 96 -1.66 0.73 7.53
N ARG A 97 -2.23 -0.50 7.44
CA ARG A 97 -2.79 -1.22 8.59
C ARG A 97 -2.35 -2.68 8.58
N HIS A 98 -1.10 -2.96 9.00
CA HIS A 98 -0.53 -4.31 9.06
C HIS A 98 -0.78 -5.11 7.76
N PRO A 99 -0.27 -4.66 6.59
CA PRO A 99 -0.63 -5.25 5.29
C PRO A 99 -0.22 -6.71 5.16
N PHE A 100 0.89 -7.12 5.77
CA PHE A 100 1.39 -8.50 5.71
C PHE A 100 0.64 -9.48 6.64
N ALA A 101 -0.27 -9.00 7.49
CA ALA A 101 -1.17 -9.85 8.26
C ALA A 101 -2.46 -10.23 7.50
N CYS A 102 -2.50 -10.00 6.20
CA CYS A 102 -3.63 -10.33 5.33
C CYS A 102 -3.67 -11.82 5.00
N THR A 103 -4.85 -12.29 4.59
CA THR A 103 -5.08 -13.67 4.17
C THR A 103 -5.60 -13.76 2.73
N THR A 104 -5.72 -12.63 2.04
CA THR A 104 -6.13 -12.54 0.64
C THR A 104 -5.48 -11.32 -0.01
N ILE A 105 -5.31 -11.34 -1.31
CA ILE A 105 -4.76 -10.21 -2.09
C ILE A 105 -5.68 -8.98 -1.98
N ALA A 106 -6.99 -9.20 -2.02
CA ALA A 106 -7.95 -8.12 -1.83
C ALA A 106 -7.83 -7.47 -0.43
N GLU A 107 -7.58 -8.26 0.61
CA GLU A 107 -7.35 -7.76 1.96
C GLU A 107 -6.02 -7.00 2.07
N PHE A 108 -4.96 -7.48 1.41
CA PHE A 108 -3.68 -6.77 1.33
C PHE A 108 -3.88 -5.33 0.83
N TRP A 109 -4.56 -5.15 -0.28
CA TRP A 109 -4.80 -3.83 -0.87
C TRP A 109 -5.79 -2.95 -0.09
N GLN A 110 -6.57 -3.51 0.82
CA GLN A 110 -7.37 -2.75 1.78
C GLN A 110 -6.54 -2.24 2.96
N ARG A 111 -5.32 -2.75 3.14
CA ARG A 111 -4.41 -2.42 4.24
C ARG A 111 -3.14 -1.70 3.78
N TRP A 112 -2.86 -1.71 2.48
CA TRP A 112 -1.74 -1.07 1.82
C TRP A 112 -2.20 0.13 1.01
N HIS A 113 -1.56 1.29 1.24
CA HIS A 113 -1.86 2.54 0.51
C HIS A 113 -3.35 2.85 0.45
N ILE A 114 -3.99 2.86 1.62
CA ILE A 114 -5.45 2.91 1.79
C ILE A 114 -6.05 4.15 1.12
N SER A 115 -5.37 5.29 1.18
CA SER A 115 -5.83 6.55 0.57
C SER A 115 -5.96 6.43 -0.96
N LEU A 116 -4.98 5.82 -1.65
CA LEU A 116 -5.04 5.60 -3.09
C LEU A 116 -6.15 4.60 -3.45
N GLY A 117 -6.25 3.49 -2.70
CA GLY A 117 -7.30 2.49 -2.89
C GLY A 117 -8.70 3.07 -2.71
N THR A 118 -8.88 3.93 -1.72
CA THR A 118 -10.14 4.66 -1.49
C THR A 118 -10.43 5.63 -2.63
N PHE A 119 -9.45 6.39 -3.09
CA PHE A 119 -9.60 7.30 -4.22
C PHE A 119 -10.08 6.55 -5.49
N PHE A 120 -9.40 5.49 -5.89
CA PHE A 120 -9.80 4.73 -7.08
C PHE A 120 -11.15 4.03 -6.92
N ARG A 121 -11.47 3.54 -5.72
CA ARG A 121 -12.78 2.97 -5.43
C ARG A 121 -13.88 4.02 -5.59
N ASP A 122 -13.70 5.19 -5.02
CA ASP A 122 -14.76 6.20 -4.94
C ASP A 122 -14.94 6.94 -6.28
N TYR A 123 -13.87 7.11 -7.05
CA TYR A 123 -13.90 7.87 -8.30
C TYR A 123 -13.89 7.03 -9.58
N LEU A 124 -13.37 5.80 -9.57
CA LEU A 124 -13.22 4.99 -10.78
C LEU A 124 -14.07 3.71 -10.78
N LEU A 125 -14.15 3.01 -9.66
CA LEU A 125 -14.74 1.66 -9.62
C LEU A 125 -16.20 1.62 -10.09
N TYR A 126 -16.93 2.70 -9.84
CA TYR A 126 -18.36 2.78 -10.13
C TYR A 126 -18.72 3.62 -11.36
N ILE A 127 -17.73 4.08 -12.11
CA ILE A 127 -17.98 4.81 -13.37
C ILE A 127 -18.71 3.87 -14.36
N PRO A 128 -19.81 4.32 -14.99
CA PRO A 128 -20.49 3.55 -16.01
C PRO A 128 -19.58 3.39 -17.23
N ILE A 129 -19.27 2.14 -17.59
CA ILE A 129 -18.54 1.82 -18.82
C ILE A 129 -19.57 1.49 -19.90
N PHE A 130 -19.60 2.28 -20.98
CA PHE A 130 -20.64 2.22 -22.02
C PHE A 130 -22.06 2.29 -21.46
N GLY A 131 -22.29 3.24 -20.54
CA GLY A 131 -23.62 3.51 -19.95
C GLY A 131 -24.11 2.47 -18.93
N LYS A 132 -23.31 1.42 -18.62
CA LYS A 132 -23.67 0.37 -17.67
C LYS A 132 -22.59 0.19 -16.61
N ARG A 133 -22.99 0.00 -15.35
CA ARG A 133 -22.07 -0.39 -14.28
C ARG A 133 -21.64 -1.84 -14.47
N ARG A 134 -20.35 -2.05 -14.73
CA ARG A 134 -19.76 -3.39 -14.93
C ARG A 134 -18.73 -3.65 -13.83
N ALA A 135 -19.05 -4.55 -12.91
CA ALA A 135 -18.22 -4.81 -11.74
C ALA A 135 -16.77 -5.24 -12.09
N TYR A 136 -16.59 -6.10 -13.09
CA TYR A 136 -15.27 -6.55 -13.53
C TYR A 136 -14.59 -5.51 -14.44
N GLY A 137 -15.36 -4.81 -15.27
CA GLY A 137 -14.82 -3.71 -16.08
C GLY A 137 -14.31 -2.55 -15.20
N GLY A 138 -15.04 -2.23 -14.12
CA GLY A 138 -14.58 -1.24 -13.14
C GLY A 138 -13.30 -1.68 -12.41
N LEU A 139 -13.19 -2.96 -12.03
CA LEU A 139 -11.95 -3.49 -11.45
C LEU A 139 -10.78 -3.44 -12.44
N PHE A 140 -10.99 -3.83 -13.69
CA PHE A 140 -9.97 -3.71 -14.73
C PHE A 140 -9.51 -2.25 -14.88
N LEU A 141 -10.44 -1.31 -14.99
CA LEU A 141 -10.12 0.11 -15.10
C LEU A 141 -9.32 0.62 -13.91
N VAL A 142 -9.73 0.28 -12.69
CA VAL A 142 -9.02 0.66 -11.45
C VAL A 142 -7.58 0.16 -11.48
N TRP A 143 -7.36 -1.12 -11.80
CA TRP A 143 -6.02 -1.71 -11.77
C TRP A 143 -5.14 -1.26 -12.92
N PHE A 144 -5.70 -1.04 -14.09
CA PHE A 144 -5.01 -0.40 -15.21
C PHE A 144 -4.55 1.02 -14.83
N CYS A 145 -5.46 1.83 -14.29
CA CYS A 145 -5.13 3.19 -13.85
C CYS A 145 -4.15 3.20 -12.67
N THR A 146 -4.24 2.23 -11.76
CA THR A 146 -3.26 2.07 -10.67
C THR A 146 -1.86 1.82 -11.23
N GLY A 147 -1.73 0.92 -12.19
CA GLY A 147 -0.46 0.67 -12.86
C GLY A 147 0.07 1.92 -13.57
N LEU A 148 -0.75 2.58 -14.34
CA LEU A 148 -0.39 3.81 -15.06
C LEU A 148 0.00 4.96 -14.12
N TRP A 149 -0.65 5.07 -12.96
CA TRP A 149 -0.33 6.05 -11.92
C TRP A 149 1.07 5.84 -11.33
N HIS A 150 1.49 4.58 -11.18
CA HIS A 150 2.85 4.25 -10.71
C HIS A 150 3.94 4.59 -11.74
N GLY A 151 3.60 4.63 -13.01
CA GLY A 151 4.50 5.01 -14.08
C GLY A 151 4.00 4.60 -15.47
N ALA A 152 4.30 5.41 -16.47
CA ALA A 152 3.91 5.19 -17.87
C ALA A 152 4.82 4.17 -18.57
N SER A 153 5.16 3.07 -17.92
CA SER A 153 5.91 1.95 -18.51
C SER A 153 5.10 0.66 -18.46
N TRP A 154 5.38 -0.23 -19.40
CA TRP A 154 4.72 -1.53 -19.49
C TRP A 154 4.86 -2.37 -18.20
N ASN A 155 5.99 -2.25 -17.50
CA ASN A 155 6.22 -2.96 -16.23
C ASN A 155 5.16 -2.62 -15.19
N PHE A 156 4.82 -1.33 -15.03
CA PHE A 156 3.80 -0.90 -14.07
C PHE A 156 2.39 -1.27 -14.53
N ILE A 157 2.10 -1.17 -15.82
CA ILE A 157 0.79 -1.56 -16.36
C ILE A 157 0.55 -3.06 -16.16
N ILE A 158 1.54 -3.89 -16.52
CA ILE A 158 1.47 -5.36 -16.34
C ILE A 158 1.34 -5.70 -14.86
N TRP A 159 2.12 -5.03 -13.98
CA TRP A 159 2.03 -5.19 -12.53
C TRP A 159 0.62 -4.87 -12.00
N GLY A 160 0.02 -3.76 -12.41
CA GLY A 160 -1.35 -3.41 -12.02
C GLY A 160 -2.37 -4.44 -12.50
N LEU A 161 -2.31 -4.82 -13.77
CA LEU A 161 -3.21 -5.84 -14.34
C LEU A 161 -3.05 -7.21 -13.68
N TYR A 162 -1.83 -7.60 -13.31
CA TYR A 162 -1.54 -8.83 -12.56
C TYR A 162 -2.37 -8.89 -11.26
N PHE A 163 -2.32 -7.85 -10.43
CA PHE A 163 -3.15 -7.80 -9.21
C PHE A 163 -4.64 -7.73 -9.52
N GLY A 164 -5.03 -7.01 -10.57
CA GLY A 164 -6.42 -6.97 -11.02
C GLY A 164 -6.99 -8.36 -11.35
N ILE A 165 -6.21 -9.21 -12.04
CA ILE A 165 -6.57 -10.59 -12.36
C ILE A 165 -6.78 -11.42 -11.08
N PHE A 166 -5.84 -11.35 -10.12
CA PHE A 166 -5.96 -12.10 -8.87
C PHE A 166 -7.17 -11.67 -8.04
N ILE A 167 -7.46 -10.37 -7.96
CA ILE A 167 -8.64 -9.88 -7.25
C ILE A 167 -9.94 -10.31 -7.94
N CYS A 168 -9.97 -10.30 -9.28
CA CYS A 168 -11.10 -10.86 -10.03
C CYS A 168 -11.26 -12.36 -9.73
N PHE A 169 -10.17 -13.12 -9.70
CA PHE A 169 -10.19 -14.54 -9.37
C PHE A 169 -10.68 -14.80 -7.93
N GLU A 170 -10.18 -14.07 -6.93
CA GLU A 170 -10.67 -14.15 -5.55
C GLU A 170 -12.17 -13.85 -5.46
N ARG A 171 -12.64 -12.86 -6.23
CA ARG A 171 -14.05 -12.50 -6.29
C ARG A 171 -14.91 -13.60 -6.92
N LEU A 172 -14.41 -14.28 -7.97
CA LEU A 172 -15.07 -15.42 -8.61
C LEU A 172 -15.14 -16.63 -7.70
N LEU A 173 -14.05 -16.95 -6.98
CA LEU A 173 -14.03 -18.04 -6.01
C LEU A 173 -15.00 -17.81 -4.86
N GLY A 174 -15.14 -16.56 -4.43
CA GLY A 174 -16.00 -16.14 -3.34
C GLY A 174 -15.44 -16.46 -1.95
N LYS A 175 -15.77 -15.62 -0.98
CA LYS A 175 -15.25 -15.68 0.40
C LYS A 175 -15.42 -17.06 1.07
N LYS A 176 -16.51 -17.78 0.77
CA LYS A 176 -16.78 -19.10 1.38
C LYS A 176 -15.77 -20.17 0.96
N ARG A 177 -15.33 -20.17 -0.32
CA ARG A 177 -14.33 -21.13 -0.83
C ARG A 177 -12.94 -20.77 -0.34
N ILE A 178 -12.57 -19.50 -0.37
CA ILE A 178 -11.28 -19.01 0.13
C ILE A 178 -11.10 -19.38 1.62
N LYS A 179 -12.13 -19.25 2.45
CA LYS A 179 -12.08 -19.64 3.87
C LYS A 179 -11.84 -21.12 4.12
N LYS A 180 -12.09 -22.01 3.14
CA LYS A 180 -11.81 -23.45 3.25
C LYS A 180 -10.33 -23.78 3.05
N ILE A 181 -9.55 -22.87 2.45
CA ILE A 181 -8.10 -23.05 2.29
C ILE A 181 -7.43 -22.86 3.64
N PRO A 182 -6.52 -23.73 4.08
CA PRO A 182 -5.77 -23.56 5.33
C PRO A 182 -5.12 -22.18 5.42
N VAL A 183 -5.14 -21.56 6.61
CA VAL A 183 -4.64 -20.21 6.84
C VAL A 183 -3.19 -20.06 6.40
N VAL A 184 -2.35 -21.06 6.69
CA VAL A 184 -0.93 -21.07 6.31
C VAL A 184 -0.72 -20.95 4.79
N LEU A 185 -1.62 -21.52 3.97
CA LEU A 185 -1.57 -21.43 2.50
C LEU A 185 -2.20 -20.14 1.95
N ARG A 186 -2.85 -19.35 2.81
CA ARG A 186 -3.46 -18.07 2.43
C ARG A 186 -2.59 -16.87 2.78
N HIS A 187 -1.64 -17.04 3.72
CA HIS A 187 -0.63 -16.02 3.99
C HIS A 187 0.36 -15.98 2.84
N ILE A 188 0.46 -14.82 2.23
CA ILE A 188 1.35 -14.51 1.11
C ILE A 188 2.55 -13.76 1.66
#